data_5eb7224c9a1e88155fb24b9a452185cb
#
_entry.id   5eb7224c9a1e88155fb24b9a452185cb
#
_cell.length_a   1.000
_cell.length_b   1.000
_cell.length_c   1.000
_cell.angle_alpha   90.00
_cell.angle_beta   90.00
_cell.angle_gamma   90.00
#
_symmetry.space_group_name_H-M   'P 1'
#
loop_
_entity.id
_entity.type
_entity.pdbx_description
1 polymer ?
#
loop_
_entity_poly.entity_id
_entity_poly.type
_entity_poly.pdbx_seq_one_letter_code
_entity_poly.pdbx_strand_id
1 'polypeptide(L)'
;MIEAIETILADVPTIRPHKLSVATMQSQTLVLVRIRCADGIEGWGEATTIGGLSYGEESPESIKVNIDTHIAPLLVGQEASRVAACMARVRKTIQGNRFAKCAIETALMDAQARRLGI
;
A
#
# COMPACT_ATOMS: atom_id res chain seq x y z
N MET A 1 -4.76 -4.85 17.64
CA MET A 1 -4.05 -5.68 16.67
C MET A 1 -4.68 -5.61 15.29
N ILE A 2 -3.94 -5.93 14.29
CA ILE A 2 -4.41 -5.91 12.91
C ILE A 2 -5.30 -7.14 12.68
N GLU A 3 -6.54 -6.92 12.27
CA GLU A 3 -7.48 -7.99 11.95
C GLU A 3 -7.46 -8.35 10.47
N ALA A 4 -7.33 -7.35 9.60
CA ALA A 4 -7.38 -7.57 8.16
C ALA A 4 -6.62 -6.49 7.41
N ILE A 5 -6.03 -6.88 6.31
CA ILE A 5 -5.42 -5.98 5.33
C ILE A 5 -6.06 -6.30 3.99
N GLU A 6 -6.70 -5.31 3.38
CA GLU A 6 -7.41 -5.46 2.12
C GLU A 6 -6.83 -4.52 1.09
N THR A 7 -6.78 -4.98 -0.15
CA THR A 7 -6.29 -4.16 -1.26
C THR A 7 -7.36 -4.03 -2.32
N ILE A 8 -7.42 -2.85 -2.93
CA ILE A 8 -8.39 -2.52 -3.97
C ILE A 8 -7.64 -1.85 -5.13
N LEU A 9 -7.87 -2.33 -6.34
CA LEU A 9 -7.40 -1.64 -7.54
C LEU A 9 -8.48 -0.66 -7.98
N ALA A 10 -8.10 0.59 -8.19
CA ALA A 10 -9.02 1.63 -8.63
C ALA A 10 -8.42 2.40 -9.81
N ASP A 11 -9.14 2.45 -10.92
CA ASP A 11 -8.75 3.23 -12.08
C ASP A 11 -9.32 4.64 -11.93
N VAL A 12 -8.44 5.63 -11.95
CA VAL A 12 -8.81 7.03 -11.83
C VAL A 12 -8.32 7.75 -13.08
N PRO A 13 -9.23 8.35 -13.88
CA PRO A 13 -8.80 9.12 -15.05
C PRO A 13 -8.04 10.37 -14.60
N THR A 14 -7.00 10.73 -15.36
CA THR A 14 -6.30 11.99 -15.13
C THR A 14 -7.16 13.17 -15.59
N ILE A 15 -6.95 14.35 -14.99
CA ILE A 15 -7.66 15.57 -15.39
C ILE A 15 -7.38 15.88 -16.88
N ARG A 16 -6.16 15.57 -17.31
CA ARG A 16 -5.72 15.69 -18.71
C ARG A 16 -4.64 14.65 -18.97
N PRO A 17 -4.36 14.29 -20.23
CA PRO A 17 -3.25 13.39 -20.52
C PRO A 17 -1.95 13.90 -19.91
N HIS A 18 -1.22 13.04 -19.24
CA HIS A 18 0.07 13.38 -18.65
C HIS A 18 1.17 12.74 -19.47
N LYS A 19 1.92 13.56 -20.21
CA LYS A 19 2.97 13.08 -21.09
C LYS A 19 4.27 12.92 -20.32
N LEU A 20 4.78 11.70 -20.36
CA LEU A 20 6.07 11.33 -19.76
C LEU A 20 7.06 11.05 -20.88
N SER A 21 8.34 10.93 -20.54
CA SER A 21 9.37 10.60 -21.51
C SER A 21 9.19 9.22 -22.15
N VAL A 22 8.56 8.28 -21.43
CA VAL A 22 8.37 6.90 -21.89
C VAL A 22 6.92 6.54 -22.17
N ALA A 23 5.95 7.35 -21.76
CA ALA A 23 4.52 7.04 -21.93
C ALA A 23 3.67 8.29 -21.77
N THR A 24 2.45 8.23 -22.29
CA THR A 24 1.43 9.25 -22.03
C THR A 24 0.35 8.61 -21.16
N MET A 25 0.07 9.22 -20.01
CA MET A 25 -0.91 8.72 -19.06
C MET A 25 -2.24 9.45 -19.24
N GLN A 26 -3.32 8.68 -19.39
CA GLN A 26 -4.69 9.20 -19.43
C GLN A 26 -5.50 8.73 -18.22
N SER A 27 -5.03 7.69 -17.54
CA SER A 27 -5.63 7.21 -16.33
C SER A 27 -4.52 6.67 -15.41
N GLN A 28 -4.87 6.50 -14.15
CA GLN A 28 -3.96 5.99 -13.13
C GLN A 28 -4.66 4.86 -12.40
N THR A 29 -4.04 3.70 -12.34
CA THR A 29 -4.53 2.61 -11.50
C THR A 29 -3.88 2.73 -10.13
N LEU A 30 -4.70 2.94 -9.12
CA LEU A 30 -4.24 3.05 -7.74
C LEU A 30 -4.41 1.72 -7.04
N VAL A 31 -3.44 1.37 -6.19
CA VAL A 31 -3.60 0.27 -5.24
C VAL A 31 -3.91 0.89 -3.89
N LEU A 32 -5.15 0.77 -3.47
CA LEU A 32 -5.58 1.26 -2.16
C LEU A 32 -5.42 0.13 -1.14
N VAL A 33 -4.89 0.46 0.01
CA VAL A 33 -4.69 -0.49 1.10
C VAL A 33 -5.50 -0.02 2.29
N ARG A 34 -6.33 -0.92 2.83
CA ARG A 34 -7.07 -0.67 4.05
C ARG A 34 -6.61 -1.65 5.12
N ILE A 35 -6.18 -1.11 6.26
CA ILE A 35 -5.84 -1.92 7.45
C ILE A 35 -6.96 -1.70 8.45
N ARG A 36 -7.57 -2.80 8.91
CA ARG A 36 -8.58 -2.78 9.96
C ARG A 36 -7.99 -3.36 11.23
N CYS A 37 -8.17 -2.66 12.33
CA CYS A 37 -7.68 -3.06 13.64
C CYS A 37 -8.83 -3.53 14.53
N ALA A 38 -8.50 -4.33 15.54
CA ALA A 38 -9.48 -4.91 16.48
C ALA A 38 -10.24 -3.84 17.26
N ASP A 39 -9.62 -2.69 17.49
CA ASP A 39 -10.24 -1.55 18.19
C ASP A 39 -11.16 -0.70 17.30
N GLY A 40 -11.41 -1.12 16.07
CA GLY A 40 -12.26 -0.40 15.13
C GLY A 40 -11.55 0.67 14.32
N ILE A 41 -10.28 0.94 14.60
CA ILE A 41 -9.51 1.92 13.84
C ILE A 41 -9.17 1.34 12.47
N GLU A 42 -9.31 2.17 11.43
CA GLU A 42 -8.90 1.83 10.06
C GLU A 42 -7.81 2.80 9.61
N GLY A 43 -6.86 2.28 8.86
CA GLY A 43 -5.84 3.10 8.22
C GLY A 43 -5.83 2.84 6.72
N TRP A 44 -5.57 3.87 5.95
CA TRP A 44 -5.54 3.81 4.49
C TRP A 44 -4.18 4.21 3.96
N GLY A 45 -3.74 3.47 2.96
CA GLY A 45 -2.53 3.78 2.20
C GLY A 45 -2.78 3.63 0.71
N GLU A 46 -1.84 4.07 -0.06
CA GLU A 46 -1.93 4.05 -1.52
C GLU A 46 -0.57 3.77 -2.12
N ALA A 47 -0.56 2.97 -3.18
CA ALA A 47 0.59 2.85 -4.06
C ALA A 47 0.17 3.19 -5.48
N THR A 48 1.02 3.93 -6.16
CA THR A 48 0.76 4.40 -7.51
C THR A 48 2.01 4.20 -8.34
N THR A 49 1.89 3.50 -9.47
CA THR A 49 2.99 3.36 -10.41
C THR A 49 2.86 4.40 -11.53
N ILE A 50 3.96 4.69 -12.19
CA ILE A 50 3.99 5.66 -13.28
C ILE A 50 4.06 4.91 -14.58
N GLY A 51 3.00 5.01 -15.41
CA GLY A 51 2.96 4.35 -16.70
C GLY A 51 3.07 2.82 -16.61
N GLY A 52 2.45 2.22 -15.62
CA GLY A 52 2.53 0.77 -15.39
C GLY A 52 3.96 0.35 -15.08
N LEU A 53 4.55 -0.48 -15.92
CA LEU A 53 5.93 -0.98 -15.76
C LEU A 53 6.99 -0.09 -16.42
N SER A 54 6.61 1.09 -16.93
CA SER A 54 7.53 1.92 -17.70
C SER A 54 8.68 2.49 -16.89
N TYR A 55 8.46 2.78 -15.60
CA TYR A 55 9.46 3.39 -14.73
C TYR A 55 10.00 2.48 -13.64
N GLY A 56 9.36 1.35 -13.38
CA GLY A 56 9.78 0.50 -12.27
C GLY A 56 9.35 -0.94 -12.48
N GLU A 57 9.76 -1.76 -11.54
CA GLU A 57 9.56 -3.21 -11.59
C GLU A 57 8.22 -3.64 -10.99
N GLU A 58 7.51 -2.72 -10.34
CA GLU A 58 6.21 -3.00 -9.74
C GLU A 58 5.09 -2.50 -10.63
N SER A 59 4.07 -3.31 -10.79
CA SER A 59 2.80 -2.95 -11.42
C SER A 59 1.71 -2.89 -10.36
N PRO A 60 0.56 -2.24 -10.64
CA PRO A 60 -0.56 -2.30 -9.71
C PRO A 60 -0.95 -3.72 -9.35
N GLU A 61 -0.96 -4.61 -10.33
CA GLU A 61 -1.30 -6.02 -10.13
C GLU A 61 -0.27 -6.73 -9.24
N SER A 62 1.02 -6.51 -9.47
CA SER A 62 2.06 -7.13 -8.64
C SER A 62 2.06 -6.58 -7.22
N ILE A 63 1.79 -5.30 -7.05
CA ILE A 63 1.66 -4.69 -5.72
C ILE A 63 0.52 -5.35 -4.95
N LYS A 64 -0.66 -5.47 -5.59
CA LYS A 64 -1.81 -6.11 -4.96
C LYS A 64 -1.52 -7.55 -4.57
N VAL A 65 -1.00 -8.35 -5.49
CA VAL A 65 -0.68 -9.76 -5.23
C VAL A 65 0.33 -9.89 -4.10
N ASN A 66 1.36 -9.08 -4.11
CA ASN A 66 2.41 -9.16 -3.09
C ASN A 66 1.91 -8.73 -1.72
N ILE A 67 1.04 -7.74 -1.65
CA ILE A 67 0.42 -7.36 -0.39
C ILE A 67 -0.50 -8.48 0.10
N ASP A 68 -1.42 -8.92 -0.74
CA ASP A 68 -2.45 -9.90 -0.34
C ASP A 68 -1.83 -11.24 0.06
N THR A 69 -0.84 -11.70 -0.70
CA THR A 69 -0.29 -13.05 -0.57
C THR A 69 0.89 -13.12 0.40
N HIS A 70 1.74 -12.09 0.42
CA HIS A 70 3.03 -12.17 1.11
C HIS A 70 3.17 -11.21 2.29
N ILE A 71 2.61 -10.00 2.21
CA ILE A 71 2.78 -8.99 3.27
C ILE A 71 1.68 -9.11 4.32
N ALA A 72 0.42 -9.18 3.91
CA ALA A 72 -0.69 -9.24 4.85
C ALA A 72 -0.58 -10.40 5.84
N PRO A 73 -0.21 -11.63 5.43
CA PRO A 73 -0.04 -12.73 6.40
C PRO A 73 1.03 -12.48 7.46
N LEU A 74 2.03 -11.62 7.17
CA LEU A 74 3.06 -11.29 8.14
C LEU A 74 2.56 -10.34 9.22
N LEU A 75 1.56 -9.53 8.91
CA LEU A 75 1.12 -8.41 9.74
C LEU A 75 -0.19 -8.68 10.47
N VAL A 76 -1.08 -9.51 9.92
CA VAL A 76 -2.33 -9.85 10.61
C VAL A 76 -1.99 -10.49 11.95
N GLY A 77 -2.61 -9.99 13.01
CA GLY A 77 -2.33 -10.40 14.39
C GLY A 77 -1.24 -9.58 15.06
N GLN A 78 -0.51 -8.74 14.33
CA GLN A 78 0.51 -7.86 14.93
C GLN A 78 -0.12 -6.57 15.43
N GLU A 79 0.59 -5.87 16.30
CA GLU A 79 0.12 -4.61 16.87
C GLU A 79 0.37 -3.45 15.91
N ALA A 80 -0.70 -2.87 15.35
CA ALA A 80 -0.61 -1.83 14.34
C ALA A 80 0.09 -0.55 14.86
N SER A 81 0.02 -0.28 16.14
CA SER A 81 0.66 0.91 16.73
C SER A 81 2.20 0.84 16.67
N ARG A 82 2.74 -0.35 16.49
CA ARG A 82 4.19 -0.56 16.37
C ARG A 82 4.61 -0.53 14.90
N VAL A 83 4.50 0.63 14.29
CA VAL A 83 4.76 0.79 12.84
C VAL A 83 6.16 0.33 12.46
N ALA A 84 7.18 0.77 13.20
CA ALA A 84 8.55 0.41 12.91
C ALA A 84 8.79 -1.11 13.02
N ALA A 85 8.21 -1.75 14.02
CA ALA A 85 8.34 -3.20 14.22
C ALA A 85 7.63 -3.97 13.09
N CYS A 86 6.44 -3.53 12.69
CA CYS A 86 5.73 -4.12 11.57
C CYS A 86 6.55 -4.02 10.28
N MET A 87 7.10 -2.84 10.00
CA MET A 87 7.89 -2.65 8.78
C MET A 87 9.22 -3.41 8.81
N ALA A 88 9.84 -3.53 9.98
CA ALA A 88 11.05 -4.34 10.12
C ALA A 88 10.75 -5.82 9.79
N ARG A 89 9.61 -6.32 10.23
CA ARG A 89 9.16 -7.68 9.91
C ARG A 89 8.97 -7.87 8.41
N VAL A 90 8.36 -6.90 7.75
CA VAL A 90 8.16 -6.93 6.28
C VAL A 90 9.51 -6.89 5.57
N ARG A 91 10.39 -5.97 5.92
CA ARG A 91 11.69 -5.80 5.26
C ARG A 91 12.58 -7.03 5.42
N LYS A 92 12.50 -7.71 6.54
CA LYS A 92 13.27 -8.92 6.78
C LYS A 92 12.86 -10.06 5.86
N THR A 93 11.58 -10.12 5.50
CA THR A 93 10.99 -11.24 4.76
C THR A 93 10.88 -10.98 3.27
N ILE A 94 10.59 -9.73 2.88
CA ILE A 94 10.28 -9.34 1.50
C ILE A 94 11.41 -8.47 0.95
N GLN A 95 12.02 -8.91 -0.14
CA GLN A 95 13.02 -8.14 -0.87
C GLN A 95 12.33 -7.12 -1.79
N GLY A 96 12.91 -5.94 -1.95
CA GLY A 96 12.38 -4.95 -2.89
C GLY A 96 10.93 -4.56 -2.59
N ASN A 97 10.10 -4.49 -3.62
CA ASN A 97 8.66 -4.18 -3.50
C ASN A 97 8.41 -2.86 -2.73
N ARG A 98 9.12 -1.83 -3.12
CA ARG A 98 9.15 -0.56 -2.38
C ARG A 98 7.82 0.17 -2.39
N PHE A 99 7.08 0.12 -3.50
CA PHE A 99 5.76 0.75 -3.57
C PHE A 99 4.77 0.00 -2.68
N ALA A 100 4.79 -1.32 -2.70
CA ALA A 100 3.95 -2.13 -1.81
C ALA A 100 4.26 -1.82 -0.34
N LYS A 101 5.54 -1.75 0.01
CA LYS A 101 5.97 -1.43 1.38
C LYS A 101 5.55 -0.02 1.78
N CYS A 102 5.67 0.95 0.86
CA CYS A 102 5.24 2.33 1.11
C CYS A 102 3.75 2.41 1.41
N ALA A 103 2.93 1.72 0.61
CA ALA A 103 1.48 1.70 0.82
C ALA A 103 1.11 1.12 2.19
N ILE A 104 1.76 0.03 2.59
CA ILE A 104 1.54 -0.60 3.90
C ILE A 104 1.96 0.33 5.03
N GLU A 105 3.15 0.93 4.94
CA GLU A 105 3.63 1.85 5.97
C GLU A 105 2.73 3.06 6.12
N THR A 106 2.29 3.62 4.99
CA THR A 106 1.36 4.76 4.99
C THR A 106 0.05 4.38 5.68
N ALA A 107 -0.48 3.20 5.39
CA ALA A 107 -1.71 2.73 6.02
C ALA A 107 -1.55 2.54 7.53
N LEU A 108 -0.40 2.01 7.97
CA LEU A 108 -0.09 1.86 9.40
C LEU A 108 0.03 3.23 10.08
N MET A 109 0.68 4.18 9.43
CA MET A 109 0.82 5.54 9.97
C MET A 109 -0.51 6.26 10.02
N ASP A 110 -1.36 6.09 9.02
CA ASP A 110 -2.70 6.67 9.01
C ASP A 110 -3.54 6.11 10.17
N ALA A 111 -3.49 4.80 10.40
CA ALA A 111 -4.18 4.17 11.53
C ALA A 111 -3.68 4.74 12.86
N GLN A 112 -2.38 4.92 13.00
CA GLN A 112 -1.80 5.47 14.23
C GLN A 112 -2.20 6.92 14.44
N ALA A 113 -2.19 7.72 13.38
CA ALA A 113 -2.63 9.12 13.46
C ALA A 113 -4.09 9.21 13.89
N ARG A 114 -4.95 8.36 13.34
CA ARG A 114 -6.37 8.31 13.72
C ARG A 114 -6.54 7.90 15.18
N ARG A 115 -5.75 6.93 15.65
CA ARG A 115 -5.79 6.48 17.05
C ARG A 115 -5.38 7.58 18.00
N LEU A 116 -4.41 8.42 17.62
CA LEU A 116 -3.93 9.54 18.41
C LEU A 116 -4.77 10.81 18.24
N GLY A 117 -5.71 10.83 17.30
CA GLY A 117 -6.57 11.98 17.05
C GLY A 117 -5.87 13.14 16.34
N ILE A 118 -4.88 12.84 15.51
CA ILE A 118 -4.12 13.86 14.79
C ILE A 118 -4.26 13.74 13.27
#